data_c5a55bb0a3ec9d33ff78c50b23ae109c
#
_entry.id   c5a55bb0a3ec9d33ff78c50b23ae109c
#
_cell.length_a   1.000
_cell.length_b   1.000
_cell.length_c   1.000
_cell.angle_alpha   90.00
_cell.angle_beta   90.00
_cell.angle_gamma   90.00
#
_symmetry.space_group_name_H-M   'P 1'
#
loop_
_entity.id
_entity.type
_entity.pdbx_description
1 polymer ?
#
loop_
_entity_poly.entity_id
_entity_poly.type
_entity_poly.pdbx_seq_one_letter_code
_entity_poly.pdbx_strand_id
1 'polypeptide(L)'
;MIREIIKAISNKLYAEFGHEIYIDTVPREVDKDGFCIRCISSIIKPQLPPRYFERNLFDIFSIVGTQEEAYGLIENLFDTLEYVTMLNGDIIRGTNMHTEIVDGVLHFLVNYNLFLIKEPAEIDTMESLKSTVDIK
;
A
#
# COMPACT_ATOMS: atom_id res chain seq x y z
N MET A 1 -3.27 9.09 -0.02
CA MET A 1 -1.98 8.38 -0.19
C MET A 1 -2.11 6.89 -0.42
N ILE A 2 -3.18 6.29 0.05
CA ILE A 2 -3.35 4.84 -0.12
C ILE A 2 -3.35 4.45 -1.58
N ARG A 3 -4.06 5.20 -2.41
CA ARG A 3 -4.11 4.88 -3.83
C ARG A 3 -2.75 4.95 -4.49
N GLU A 4 -1.97 5.93 -4.11
CA GLU A 4 -0.64 6.10 -4.68
C GLU A 4 0.27 4.96 -4.27
N ILE A 5 0.15 4.49 -3.03
CA ILE A 5 0.94 3.36 -2.57
C ILE A 5 0.54 2.10 -3.32
N ILE A 6 -0.76 1.87 -3.47
CA ILE A 6 -1.25 0.71 -4.20
C ILE A 6 -0.72 0.73 -5.63
N LYS A 7 -0.72 1.89 -6.26
CA LYS A 7 -0.21 2.00 -7.61
C LYS A 7 1.28 1.68 -7.68
N ALA A 8 2.03 2.16 -6.70
CA ALA A 8 3.46 1.89 -6.65
C ALA A 8 3.73 0.39 -6.47
N ILE A 9 2.98 -0.26 -5.58
CA ILE A 9 3.10 -1.69 -5.39
C ILE A 9 2.74 -2.43 -6.67
N SER A 10 1.66 -2.02 -7.29
CA SER A 10 1.18 -2.67 -8.50
C SER A 10 2.21 -2.58 -9.63
N ASN A 11 2.78 -1.40 -9.82
CA ASN A 11 3.78 -1.22 -10.85
C ASN A 11 5.02 -2.06 -10.57
N LYS A 12 5.43 -2.13 -9.31
CA LYS A 12 6.61 -2.90 -8.96
C LYS A 12 6.38 -4.39 -9.19
N LEU A 13 5.22 -4.88 -8.78
CA LEU A 13 4.90 -6.29 -8.97
C LEU A 13 4.80 -6.65 -10.44
N TYR A 14 4.16 -5.80 -11.22
CA TYR A 14 4.01 -6.08 -12.63
C TYR A 14 5.37 -6.09 -13.33
N ALA A 15 6.23 -5.15 -12.98
CA ALA A 15 7.56 -5.08 -13.60
C ALA A 15 8.39 -6.31 -13.25
N GLU A 16 8.23 -6.83 -12.04
CA GLU A 16 9.06 -7.93 -11.59
C GLU A 16 8.50 -9.29 -12.01
N PHE A 17 7.19 -9.46 -11.96
CA PHE A 17 6.58 -10.78 -12.16
C PHE A 17 5.79 -10.89 -13.45
N GLY A 18 5.28 -9.78 -13.97
CA GLY A 18 4.48 -9.82 -15.19
C GLY A 18 3.11 -10.44 -15.03
N HIS A 19 2.65 -10.60 -13.79
CA HIS A 19 1.36 -11.21 -13.51
C HIS A 19 0.27 -10.16 -13.46
N GLU A 20 -0.98 -10.61 -13.58
CA GLU A 20 -2.12 -9.72 -13.43
C GLU A 20 -2.19 -9.20 -12.01
N ILE A 21 -2.57 -7.94 -11.87
CA ILE A 21 -2.69 -7.32 -10.57
C ILE A 21 -4.13 -6.89 -10.38
N TYR A 22 -4.73 -7.35 -9.30
CA TYR A 22 -6.11 -7.01 -8.95
C TYR A 22 -6.10 -6.15 -7.71
N ILE A 23 -7.08 -5.27 -7.60
CA ILE A 23 -7.19 -4.38 -6.44
C ILE A 23 -8.46 -4.76 -5.70
N ASP A 24 -8.31 -5.09 -4.42
CA ASP A 24 -9.39 -5.41 -3.48
C ASP A 24 -10.08 -6.73 -3.75
N THR A 25 -10.52 -7.02 -4.95
CA THR A 25 -11.24 -8.25 -5.23
C THR A 25 -10.65 -8.92 -6.44
N VAL A 26 -10.77 -10.24 -6.45
CA VAL A 26 -10.29 -11.06 -7.54
C VAL A 26 -11.50 -11.57 -8.31
N PRO A 27 -11.49 -11.50 -9.64
CA PRO A 27 -12.61 -12.04 -10.41
C PRO A 27 -12.80 -13.51 -10.13
N ARG A 28 -14.03 -13.96 -10.29
CA ARG A 28 -14.40 -15.31 -9.94
C ARG A 28 -13.60 -16.33 -10.75
N GLU A 29 -13.37 -16.03 -12.01
CA GLU A 29 -12.69 -16.99 -12.87
C GLU A 29 -11.32 -16.48 -13.20
N VAL A 30 -10.43 -16.61 -12.25
CA VAL A 30 -9.06 -16.22 -12.43
C VAL A 30 -8.24 -17.45 -12.75
N ASP A 31 -7.45 -17.36 -13.76
CA ASP A 31 -6.65 -18.46 -14.14
C ASP A 31 -5.67 -18.83 -13.09
N LYS A 32 -4.79 -17.98 -12.72
CA LYS A 32 -3.91 -18.29 -11.64
C LYS A 32 -2.93 -17.16 -11.48
N ASP A 33 -1.83 -17.18 -11.97
CA ASP A 33 -0.73 -16.28 -11.77
C ASP A 33 -1.18 -14.83 -11.65
N GLY A 34 -1.43 -14.40 -10.45
CA GLY A 34 -1.84 -13.03 -10.23
C GLY A 34 -1.68 -12.64 -8.78
N PHE A 35 -1.72 -11.35 -8.54
CA PHE A 35 -1.66 -10.81 -7.19
C PHE A 35 -2.88 -9.95 -6.95
N CYS A 36 -3.32 -9.94 -5.70
CA CYS A 36 -4.40 -9.04 -5.29
C CYS A 36 -3.87 -8.18 -4.15
N ILE A 37 -4.06 -6.89 -4.24
CA ILE A 37 -3.57 -5.94 -3.26
C ILE A 37 -4.74 -5.35 -2.51
N ARG A 38 -4.69 -5.40 -1.19
CA ARG A 38 -5.71 -4.81 -0.34
C ARG A 38 -5.07 -4.02 0.76
N CYS A 39 -5.66 -2.88 1.08
CA CYS A 39 -5.25 -2.14 2.26
C CYS A 39 -6.10 -2.61 3.43
N ILE A 40 -5.45 -3.18 4.44
CA ILE A 40 -6.15 -3.73 5.58
C ILE A 40 -6.38 -2.67 6.64
N SER A 41 -5.41 -1.78 6.81
CA SER A 41 -5.48 -0.82 7.90
C SER A 41 -4.71 0.43 7.50
N SER A 42 -5.23 1.58 7.88
CA SER A 42 -4.56 2.85 7.64
C SER A 42 -4.77 3.72 8.87
N ILE A 43 -3.67 4.24 9.40
CA ILE A 43 -3.69 5.08 10.58
C ILE A 43 -2.96 6.37 10.26
N ILE A 44 -3.57 7.50 10.58
CA ILE A 44 -2.94 8.79 10.40
C ILE A 44 -2.86 9.45 11.77
N LYS A 45 -1.64 9.80 12.17
CA LYS A 45 -1.40 10.41 13.47
C LYS A 45 -0.84 11.80 13.28
N PRO A 46 -1.53 12.84 13.77
CA PRO A 46 -0.97 14.18 13.74
C PRO A 46 0.26 14.25 14.61
N GLN A 47 1.24 15.00 14.15
CA GLN A 47 2.42 15.31 14.94
C GLN A 47 2.49 16.81 15.07
N LEU A 48 3.66 17.35 15.28
CA LEU A 48 3.77 18.81 15.30
C LEU A 48 3.38 19.34 13.92
N PRO A 49 2.35 20.17 13.86
CA PRO A 49 1.91 20.67 12.55
C PRO A 49 3.08 21.29 11.80
N PRO A 50 3.09 21.15 10.50
CA PRO A 50 2.08 20.54 9.63
C PRO A 50 2.32 19.06 9.34
N ARG A 51 2.95 18.35 10.23
CA ARG A 51 3.44 17.02 9.96
C ARG A 51 2.48 15.96 10.46
N TYR A 52 2.32 14.90 9.65
CA TYR A 52 1.50 13.74 9.99
C TYR A 52 2.28 12.48 9.73
N PHE A 53 2.05 11.48 10.55
CA PHE A 53 2.62 10.15 10.33
C PHE A 53 1.51 9.24 9.86
N GLU A 54 1.73 8.56 8.74
CA GLU A 54 0.75 7.64 8.18
C GLU A 54 1.31 6.24 8.15
N ARG A 55 0.55 5.29 8.64
CA ARG A 55 0.94 3.88 8.62
C ARG A 55 -0.14 3.12 7.88
N ASN A 56 0.27 2.36 6.88
CA ASN A 56 -0.66 1.61 6.05
C ASN A 56 -0.23 0.15 5.99
N LEU A 57 -1.15 -0.75 6.29
CA LEU A 57 -0.89 -2.18 6.25
C LEU A 57 -1.57 -2.75 5.03
N PHE A 58 -0.81 -3.43 4.20
CA PHE A 58 -1.32 -4.04 2.98
C PHE A 58 -1.18 -5.54 3.03
N ASP A 59 -2.15 -6.22 2.43
CA ASP A 59 -2.13 -7.65 2.21
C ASP A 59 -2.04 -7.88 0.71
N ILE A 60 -0.95 -8.48 0.28
CA ILE A 60 -0.78 -8.83 -1.12
C ILE A 60 -0.85 -10.35 -1.18
N PHE A 61 -1.87 -10.87 -1.84
CA PHE A 61 -2.03 -12.31 -1.81
C PHE A 61 -2.05 -12.90 -3.22
N SER A 62 -1.68 -14.17 -3.29
CA SER A 62 -1.53 -14.88 -4.54
C SER A 62 -1.85 -16.35 -4.29
N ILE A 63 -2.44 -16.98 -5.28
CA ILE A 63 -2.70 -18.41 -5.23
C ILE A 63 -1.42 -19.12 -5.66
N VAL A 64 -0.98 -20.07 -4.86
CA VAL A 64 0.26 -20.79 -5.15
C VAL A 64 -0.07 -22.24 -5.47
N GLY A 65 0.74 -22.82 -6.35
CA GLY A 65 0.54 -24.20 -6.76
C GLY A 65 1.11 -25.21 -5.78
N THR A 66 2.35 -24.98 -5.35
CA THR A 66 3.02 -25.90 -4.45
C THR A 66 3.70 -25.11 -3.35
N GLN A 67 4.08 -25.85 -2.30
CA GLN A 67 4.81 -25.25 -1.19
C GLN A 67 6.16 -24.71 -1.64
N GLU A 68 6.80 -25.42 -2.53
CA GLU A 68 8.10 -25.00 -3.00
C GLU A 68 8.00 -23.71 -3.82
N GLU A 69 6.98 -23.61 -4.65
CA GLU A 69 6.75 -22.38 -5.39
C GLU A 69 6.48 -21.21 -4.45
N ALA A 70 5.76 -21.48 -3.37
CA ALA A 70 5.49 -20.45 -2.39
C ALA A 70 6.78 -19.94 -1.76
N TYR A 71 7.71 -20.81 -1.43
CA TYR A 71 8.97 -20.38 -0.82
C TYR A 71 9.75 -19.46 -1.75
N GLY A 72 9.83 -19.82 -3.03
CA GLY A 72 10.51 -18.95 -3.98
C GLY A 72 9.82 -17.61 -4.14
N LEU A 73 8.49 -17.64 -4.16
CA LEU A 73 7.72 -16.41 -4.29
C LEU A 73 7.91 -15.52 -3.07
N ILE A 74 7.95 -16.12 -1.88
CA ILE A 74 8.16 -15.36 -0.65
C ILE A 74 9.48 -14.61 -0.71
N GLU A 75 10.54 -15.30 -1.09
CA GLU A 75 11.85 -14.66 -1.14
C GLU A 75 11.85 -13.50 -2.13
N ASN A 76 11.24 -13.70 -3.30
CA ASN A 76 11.18 -12.64 -4.29
C ASN A 76 10.34 -11.47 -3.82
N LEU A 77 9.25 -11.74 -3.12
CA LEU A 77 8.40 -10.66 -2.63
C LEU A 77 9.11 -9.79 -1.60
N PHE A 78 9.87 -10.42 -0.69
CA PHE A 78 10.62 -9.64 0.28
C PHE A 78 11.57 -8.68 -0.42
N ASP A 79 12.29 -9.18 -1.43
CA ASP A 79 13.24 -8.34 -2.14
C ASP A 79 12.53 -7.28 -2.96
N THR A 80 11.43 -7.64 -3.61
CA THR A 80 10.76 -6.75 -4.54
C THR A 80 10.05 -5.62 -3.82
N LEU A 81 9.42 -5.93 -2.69
CA LEU A 81 8.53 -4.97 -2.04
C LEU A 81 9.15 -4.26 -0.86
N GLU A 82 10.44 -4.49 -0.59
CA GLU A 82 11.08 -3.74 0.47
C GLU A 82 11.12 -2.25 0.15
N TYR A 83 11.36 -1.92 -1.10
CA TYR A 83 11.37 -0.52 -1.53
C TYR A 83 10.48 -0.38 -2.75
N VAL A 84 9.55 0.55 -2.70
CA VAL A 84 8.73 0.84 -3.86
C VAL A 84 8.82 2.34 -4.14
N THR A 85 8.72 2.69 -5.43
CA THR A 85 8.85 4.07 -5.86
C THR A 85 7.47 4.60 -6.22
N MET A 86 7.10 5.71 -5.60
CA MET A 86 5.85 6.37 -5.89
C MET A 86 5.95 7.11 -7.20
N LEU A 87 4.79 7.50 -7.74
CA LEU A 87 4.78 8.21 -9.01
C LEU A 87 5.52 9.53 -8.95
N ASN A 88 5.51 10.17 -7.79
CA ASN A 88 6.23 11.45 -7.63
C ASN A 88 7.73 11.25 -7.45
N GLY A 89 8.21 10.00 -7.46
CA GLY A 89 9.62 9.73 -7.32
C GLY A 89 10.06 9.37 -5.93
N ASP A 90 9.21 9.55 -4.93
CA ASP A 90 9.58 9.19 -3.57
C ASP A 90 9.68 7.69 -3.41
N ILE A 91 10.64 7.25 -2.62
CA ILE A 91 10.83 5.84 -2.34
C ILE A 91 10.35 5.58 -0.91
N ILE A 92 9.47 4.60 -0.76
CA ILE A 92 8.99 4.23 0.56
C ILE A 92 9.45 2.81 0.85
N ARG A 93 9.65 2.53 2.14
CA ARG A 93 10.19 1.25 2.56
C ARG A 93 9.14 0.42 3.25
N GLY A 94 9.05 -0.86 2.86
CA GLY A 94 8.19 -1.80 3.52
C GLY A 94 8.80 -2.25 4.84
N THR A 95 7.96 -2.33 5.88
CA THR A 95 8.39 -2.74 7.20
C THR A 95 7.44 -3.79 7.73
N ASN A 96 7.90 -4.53 8.75
CA ASN A 96 7.10 -5.58 9.41
C ASN A 96 6.54 -6.54 8.38
N MET A 97 7.38 -6.94 7.43
CA MET A 97 6.96 -7.85 6.38
C MET A 97 6.91 -9.27 6.92
N HIS A 98 5.80 -9.95 6.67
CA HIS A 98 5.70 -11.36 7.02
C HIS A 98 4.69 -12.02 6.11
N THR A 99 4.73 -13.34 6.06
CA THR A 99 3.91 -14.11 5.15
C THR A 99 3.17 -15.21 5.89
N GLU A 100 2.02 -15.59 5.35
CA GLU A 100 1.25 -16.71 5.83
C GLU A 100 0.65 -17.42 4.64
N ILE A 101 0.57 -18.74 4.70
CA ILE A 101 -0.10 -19.50 3.66
C ILE A 101 -1.32 -20.14 4.30
N VAL A 102 -2.49 -19.80 3.76
CA VAL A 102 -3.76 -20.28 4.28
C VAL A 102 -4.55 -20.84 3.11
N ASP A 103 -4.85 -22.14 3.16
CA ASP A 103 -5.66 -22.81 2.14
C ASP A 103 -5.10 -22.58 0.75
N GLY A 104 -3.79 -22.69 0.59
CA GLY A 104 -3.17 -22.55 -0.72
C GLY A 104 -3.03 -21.13 -1.19
N VAL A 105 -3.37 -20.16 -0.35
CA VAL A 105 -3.24 -18.75 -0.70
C VAL A 105 -2.10 -18.16 0.11
N LEU A 106 -1.16 -17.56 -0.58
CA LEU A 106 -0.04 -16.91 0.06
C LEU A 106 -0.41 -15.46 0.35
N HIS A 107 -0.29 -15.07 1.60
CA HIS A 107 -0.54 -13.71 2.03
C HIS A 107 0.78 -13.08 2.42
N PHE A 108 1.09 -11.96 1.82
CA PHE A 108 2.28 -11.17 2.13
C PHE A 108 1.81 -9.87 2.74
N LEU A 109 2.16 -9.67 4.01
CA LEU A 109 1.71 -8.49 4.73
C LEU A 109 2.88 -7.54 4.91
N VAL A 110 2.63 -6.27 4.66
CA VAL A 110 3.71 -5.28 4.69
C VAL A 110 3.11 -3.93 5.08
N ASN A 111 3.84 -3.21 5.93
CA ASN A 111 3.49 -1.84 6.28
C ASN A 111 4.33 -0.88 5.45
N TYR A 112 3.67 0.14 4.92
CA TYR A 112 4.37 1.27 4.31
C TYR A 112 4.01 2.49 5.12
N ASN A 113 5.02 3.03 5.78
CA ASN A 113 4.84 4.18 6.67
C ASN A 113 5.48 5.39 6.03
N LEU A 114 4.82 6.53 6.18
CA LEU A 114 5.38 7.75 5.61
C LEU A 114 4.94 8.94 6.44
N PHE A 115 5.67 10.03 6.23
CA PHE A 115 5.31 11.30 6.84
C PHE A 115 4.69 12.18 5.77
N LEU A 116 3.62 12.84 6.14
CA LEU A 116 2.94 13.77 5.25
C LEU A 116 3.06 15.16 5.82
N ILE A 117 3.18 16.14 4.95
CA ILE A 117 3.13 17.52 5.33
C ILE A 117 1.86 18.10 4.74
N LYS A 118 0.93 18.45 5.62
CA LYS A 118 -0.33 19.04 5.20
C LYS A 118 -0.34 20.45 5.71
N GLU A 119 -0.28 21.39 4.79
CA GLU A 119 -0.36 22.77 5.20
C GLU A 119 -1.77 23.07 5.59
N PRO A 120 -1.99 23.87 6.61
CA PRO A 120 -3.34 24.26 6.97
C PRO A 120 -3.98 24.90 5.76
N ALA A 121 -5.25 24.59 5.58
CA ALA A 121 -5.99 25.19 4.51
C ALA A 121 -5.86 26.68 4.65
N GLU A 122 -5.61 27.38 3.54
CA GLU A 122 -5.53 28.78 3.58
C GLU A 122 -6.85 29.31 3.98
N ILE A 123 -6.91 29.91 5.12
CA ILE A 123 -8.13 30.47 5.55
C ILE A 123 -8.19 31.81 4.98
N ASP A 124 -9.04 32.00 4.14
CA ASP A 124 -9.15 33.29 3.58
C ASP A 124 -9.53 34.28 4.60
N THR A 125 -9.06 34.12 4.86
CA THR A 125 -9.08 34.37 5.51
C THR A 125 -9.61 34.77 6.18
N MET A 126 -9.75 35.08 6.49
CA MET A 126 -10.16 35.04 7.04
C MET A 126 -11.07 35.33 6.98
N GLU A 127 -11.58 35.66 6.41
CA GLU A 127 -12.38 35.70 6.15
C GLU A 127 -13.01 34.75 5.93
N SER A 128 -13.02 34.48 5.69
CA SER A 128 -13.53 33.47 5.55
C SER A 128 -13.53 32.68 6.45
N LEU A 129 -13.27 33.09 6.93
CA LEU A 129 -13.32 32.36 7.61
C LEU A 129 -14.00 32.45 8.24
N LYS A 130 -14.39 33.28 8.24
CA LYS A 130 -14.87 33.26 8.64
C LYS A 130 -15.66 32.60 8.55
N SER A 131 -15.92 32.52 8.13
CA SER A 131 -16.46 31.68 8.02
C SER A 131 -16.57 30.56 8.14
N THR A 132 -16.12 30.56 7.94
CA THR A 132 -16.01 29.65 8.23
C THR A 132 -16.09 28.86 8.85
N VAL A 133 -15.86 29.44 9.09
CA VAL A 133 -15.65 28.97 9.88
C VAL A 133 -16.20 28.26 10.15
N ASP A 134 -16.26 28.71 9.89
CA ASP A 134 -16.38 28.25 10.13
C ASP A 134 -16.64 27.29 10.18
N ILE A 135 -16.50 27.53 9.86
CA ILE A 135 -16.31 26.92 9.94
C ILE A 135 -16.50 26.13 10.08
N LYS A 136 -16.47 26.43 9.90
CA LYS A 136 -16.31 26.12 10.11
C LYS A 136 -16.34 25.52 10.32
#